data_37df678f11d78db6a0be77d85f09a531
#
_entry.id   37df678f11d78db6a0be77d85f09a531
#
_cell.length_a   1.000
_cell.length_b   1.000
_cell.length_c   1.000
_cell.angle_alpha   90.00
_cell.angle_beta   90.00
_cell.angle_gamma   90.00
#
_symmetry.space_group_name_H-M   'P 1'
#
loop_
_entity.id
_entity.type
_entity.pdbx_description
1 polymer ?
#
loop_
_entity_poly.entity_id
_entity_poly.type
_entity_poly.pdbx_seq_one_letter_code
_entity_poly.pdbx_strand_id
1 'polypeptide(L)'
;YGYIAAAEPTSVDEIYKVEAFKEKPNLETAEQYLAAGNYYWNAGIFVWNIDTISKAIRTFQPNLASIMDEMAPSFYTEQEKEVVGKLFPTCEKISIDYAVMEKSKEIYTLPAEFGWSDLGSWGSLRTLLPQDEAGNAKVGKDIRLYECKNCVVHAADESKVVVQGLDGYIVAEKHGQLLVCSLKEEQRIKEFGK
;
A
#
# COMPACT_ATOMS: atom_id res chain seq x y z
N TYR A 1 6.52 4.07 -3.13
CA TYR A 1 5.98 4.71 -1.91
C TYR A 1 5.68 6.17 -2.17
N GLY A 2 4.79 6.78 -1.34
CA GLY A 2 4.69 8.21 -1.20
C GLY A 2 5.75 8.75 -0.24
N TYR A 3 6.12 10.02 -0.42
CA TYR A 3 7.12 10.70 0.38
C TYR A 3 6.53 11.97 1.02
N ILE A 4 6.90 12.20 2.26
CA ILE A 4 6.47 13.35 3.06
C ILE A 4 7.70 14.18 3.40
N ALA A 5 7.77 15.43 2.93
CA ALA A 5 8.80 16.38 3.35
C ALA A 5 8.37 17.00 4.69
N ALA A 6 9.14 16.75 5.74
CA ALA A 6 8.97 17.43 7.01
C ALA A 6 9.67 18.80 6.98
N ALA A 7 8.95 19.82 7.41
CA ALA A 7 9.48 21.16 7.57
C ALA A 7 9.85 21.43 9.05
N GLU A 8 9.30 22.49 9.63
CA GLU A 8 9.59 22.87 10.99
C GLU A 8 8.92 21.95 12.02
N PRO A 9 9.59 21.65 13.15
CA PRO A 9 8.95 20.98 14.26
C PRO A 9 7.83 21.84 14.83
N THR A 10 6.81 21.19 15.35
CA THR A 10 5.72 21.90 16.06
C THR A 10 6.07 22.08 17.55
N SER A 11 5.15 22.69 18.30
CA SER A 11 5.27 22.75 19.77
C SER A 11 5.04 21.39 20.47
N VAL A 12 4.63 20.37 19.72
CA VAL A 12 4.47 19.01 20.21
C VAL A 12 5.65 18.19 19.72
N ASP A 13 6.34 17.52 20.65
CA ASP A 13 7.50 16.70 20.34
C ASP A 13 7.20 15.67 19.24
N GLU A 14 8.18 15.45 18.38
CA GLU A 14 8.14 14.49 17.26
C GLU A 14 7.10 14.78 16.17
N ILE A 15 6.31 15.85 16.27
CA ILE A 15 5.36 16.23 15.23
C ILE A 15 5.94 17.37 14.38
N TYR A 16 5.95 17.18 13.09
CA TYR A 16 6.47 18.13 12.12
C TYR A 16 5.35 18.62 11.19
N LYS A 17 5.39 19.89 10.81
CA LYS A 17 4.56 20.39 9.73
C LYS A 17 5.03 19.79 8.42
N VAL A 18 4.10 19.39 7.56
CA VAL A 18 4.42 18.88 6.23
C VAL A 18 4.58 20.04 5.26
N GLU A 19 5.72 20.11 4.59
CA GLU A 19 6.00 21.06 3.53
C GLU A 19 5.50 20.57 2.17
N ALA A 20 5.73 19.31 1.88
CA ALA A 20 5.28 18.68 0.64
C ALA A 20 4.89 17.23 0.87
N PHE A 21 3.84 16.81 0.17
CA PHE A 21 3.42 15.41 0.04
C PHE A 21 3.56 15.01 -1.42
N LYS A 22 4.28 13.93 -1.71
CA LYS A 22 4.59 13.48 -3.06
C LYS A 22 4.36 11.98 -3.20
N GLU A 23 3.37 11.64 -3.99
CA GLU A 23 3.02 10.25 -4.24
C GLU A 23 3.79 9.70 -5.44
N LYS A 24 4.46 8.57 -5.24
CA LYS A 24 5.15 7.78 -6.27
C LYS A 24 6.07 8.59 -7.20
N PRO A 25 7.12 9.26 -6.67
CA PRO A 25 8.10 9.94 -7.50
C PRO A 25 8.87 8.91 -8.37
N ASN A 26 9.56 9.40 -9.40
CA ASN A 26 10.49 8.56 -10.15
C ASN A 26 11.73 8.21 -9.29
N LEU A 27 12.55 7.24 -9.75
CA LEU A 27 13.69 6.73 -8.98
C LEU A 27 14.70 7.84 -8.63
N GLU A 28 15.07 8.67 -9.60
CA GLU A 28 16.04 9.76 -9.41
C GLU A 28 15.55 10.75 -8.32
N THR A 29 14.28 11.13 -8.37
CA THR A 29 13.66 12.00 -7.36
C THR A 29 13.61 11.32 -5.99
N ALA A 30 13.30 10.02 -5.94
CA ALA A 30 13.28 9.26 -4.69
C ALA A 30 14.67 9.19 -4.04
N GLU A 31 15.74 8.99 -4.82
CA GLU A 31 17.13 9.02 -4.35
C GLU A 31 17.52 10.40 -3.79
N GLN A 32 17.09 11.48 -4.44
CA GLN A 32 17.29 12.84 -3.94
C GLN A 32 16.58 13.08 -2.61
N TYR A 33 15.35 12.58 -2.45
CA TYR A 33 14.60 12.69 -1.18
C TYR A 33 15.29 11.95 -0.04
N LEU A 34 15.82 10.76 -0.30
CA LEU A 34 16.59 10.01 0.69
C LEU A 34 17.88 10.74 1.08
N ALA A 35 18.59 11.34 0.11
CA ALA A 35 19.81 12.10 0.37
C ALA A 35 19.55 13.40 1.14
N ALA A 36 18.38 14.02 1.01
CA ALA A 36 18.01 15.25 1.70
C ALA A 36 17.82 15.07 3.23
N GLY A 37 17.45 13.86 3.67
CA GLY A 37 17.37 13.48 5.08
C GLY A 37 16.14 14.01 5.85
N ASN A 38 15.28 14.81 5.22
CA ASN A 38 14.05 15.35 5.80
C ASN A 38 12.78 14.76 5.18
N TYR A 39 12.93 13.70 4.39
CA TYR A 39 11.80 12.98 3.80
C TYR A 39 11.54 11.67 4.52
N TYR A 40 10.26 11.39 4.74
CA TYR A 40 9.76 10.16 5.33
C TYR A 40 8.88 9.42 4.34
N TRP A 41 8.84 8.10 4.41
CA TRP A 41 7.87 7.31 3.63
C TRP A 41 6.47 7.46 4.21
N ASN A 42 5.52 7.67 3.32
CA ASN A 42 4.10 7.64 3.68
C ASN A 42 3.68 6.19 3.98
N ALA A 43 3.36 5.90 5.23
CA ALA A 43 2.85 4.60 5.64
C ALA A 43 1.37 4.38 5.24
N GLY A 44 0.69 5.39 4.70
CA GLY A 44 -0.74 5.33 4.39
C GLY A 44 -1.63 5.29 5.64
N ILE A 45 -1.10 5.68 6.80
CA ILE A 45 -1.83 5.75 8.06
C ILE A 45 -2.17 7.22 8.32
N PHE A 46 -3.46 7.55 8.29
CA PHE A 46 -3.96 8.90 8.48
C PHE A 46 -4.83 8.98 9.73
N VAL A 47 -4.62 10.04 10.53
CA VAL A 47 -5.39 10.33 11.73
C VAL A 47 -5.98 11.73 11.61
N TRP A 48 -7.29 11.82 11.67
CA TRP A 48 -8.03 13.10 11.63
C TRP A 48 -9.34 13.00 12.41
N ASN A 49 -9.89 14.11 12.80
CA ASN A 49 -11.28 14.15 13.25
C ASN A 49 -12.24 14.28 12.06
N ILE A 50 -13.50 13.92 12.30
CA ILE A 50 -14.54 13.88 11.25
C ILE A 50 -14.74 15.26 10.61
N ASP A 51 -14.72 16.33 11.38
CA ASP A 51 -14.95 17.68 10.87
C ASP A 51 -13.81 18.12 9.94
N THR A 52 -12.56 17.81 10.32
CA THR A 52 -11.38 18.16 9.52
C THR A 52 -11.40 17.47 8.17
N ILE A 53 -11.60 16.14 8.14
CA ILE A 53 -11.61 15.40 6.87
C ILE A 53 -12.82 15.75 6.01
N SER A 54 -14.00 15.94 6.61
CA SER A 54 -15.20 16.37 5.90
C SER A 54 -15.01 17.74 5.24
N LYS A 55 -14.41 18.70 5.96
CA LYS A 55 -14.07 20.01 5.41
C LYS A 55 -13.06 19.92 4.29
N ALA A 56 -12.04 19.10 4.43
CA ALA A 56 -11.01 18.90 3.41
C ALA A 56 -11.61 18.29 2.12
N ILE A 57 -12.43 17.25 2.24
CA ILE A 57 -13.12 16.63 1.08
C ILE A 57 -14.03 17.66 0.40
N ARG A 58 -14.82 18.43 1.14
CA ARG A 58 -15.67 19.49 0.57
C ARG A 58 -14.87 20.56 -0.16
N THR A 59 -13.69 20.90 0.36
CA THR A 59 -12.83 21.92 -0.22
C THR A 59 -12.12 21.45 -1.48
N PHE A 60 -11.54 20.22 -1.46
CA PHE A 60 -10.65 19.73 -2.51
C PHE A 60 -11.34 18.77 -3.49
N GLN A 61 -12.51 18.23 -3.10
CA GLN A 61 -13.29 17.26 -3.87
C GLN A 61 -14.79 17.58 -3.79
N PRO A 62 -15.24 18.76 -4.24
CA PRO A 62 -16.64 19.18 -4.07
C PRO A 62 -17.65 18.24 -4.77
N ASN A 63 -17.28 17.66 -5.92
CA ASN A 63 -18.14 16.71 -6.62
C ASN A 63 -18.33 15.42 -5.80
N LEU A 64 -17.28 14.90 -5.23
CA LEU A 64 -17.35 13.73 -4.33
C LEU A 64 -18.21 14.03 -3.11
N ALA A 65 -18.01 15.22 -2.49
CA ALA A 65 -18.83 15.65 -1.36
C ALA A 65 -20.32 15.72 -1.71
N SER A 66 -20.66 16.26 -2.89
CA SER A 66 -22.05 16.34 -3.36
C SER A 66 -22.70 14.95 -3.54
N ILE A 67 -21.96 13.99 -4.12
CA ILE A 67 -22.44 12.61 -4.27
C ILE A 67 -22.64 11.95 -2.90
N MET A 68 -21.73 12.18 -1.96
CA MET A 68 -21.86 11.67 -0.59
C MET A 68 -23.06 12.26 0.13
N ASP A 69 -23.33 13.56 -0.05
CA ASP A 69 -24.53 14.21 0.51
C ASP A 69 -25.81 13.67 -0.09
N GLU A 70 -25.82 13.29 -1.37
CA GLU A 70 -26.96 12.64 -2.00
C GLU A 70 -27.19 11.22 -1.47
N MET A 71 -26.13 10.48 -1.18
CA MET A 71 -26.23 9.13 -0.59
C MET A 71 -26.60 9.14 0.90
N ALA A 72 -26.19 10.17 1.64
CA ALA A 72 -26.30 10.21 3.10
C ALA A 72 -27.70 9.92 3.67
N PRO A 73 -28.83 10.41 3.09
CA PRO A 73 -30.16 10.09 3.62
C PRO A 73 -30.52 8.61 3.52
N SER A 74 -29.85 7.83 2.69
CA SER A 74 -30.13 6.40 2.52
C SER A 74 -29.37 5.53 3.50
N PHE A 75 -28.31 6.01 4.16
CA PHE A 75 -27.50 5.22 5.08
C PHE A 75 -28.31 4.69 6.24
N TYR A 76 -28.07 3.44 6.59
CA TYR A 76 -28.78 2.70 7.63
C TYR A 76 -30.28 2.48 7.35
N THR A 77 -30.73 2.63 6.09
CA THR A 77 -32.09 2.31 5.63
C THR A 77 -32.06 1.10 4.69
N GLU A 78 -33.24 0.55 4.37
CA GLU A 78 -33.40 -0.52 3.36
C GLU A 78 -32.94 -0.12 1.96
N GLN A 79 -32.87 1.19 1.68
CA GLN A 79 -32.50 1.74 0.37
C GLN A 79 -30.99 1.92 0.22
N GLU A 80 -30.19 1.80 1.27
CA GLU A 80 -28.74 2.05 1.28
C GLU A 80 -28.03 1.31 0.14
N LYS A 81 -28.24 -0.01 0.07
CA LYS A 81 -27.57 -0.86 -0.93
C LYS A 81 -27.85 -0.43 -2.38
N GLU A 82 -29.08 -0.06 -2.66
CA GLU A 82 -29.51 0.40 -3.99
C GLU A 82 -28.90 1.76 -4.33
N VAL A 83 -29.06 2.73 -3.44
CA VAL A 83 -28.60 4.11 -3.63
C VAL A 83 -27.08 4.17 -3.74
N VAL A 84 -26.36 3.51 -2.81
CA VAL A 84 -24.88 3.45 -2.85
C VAL A 84 -24.42 2.71 -4.11
N GLY A 85 -25.04 1.59 -4.47
CA GLY A 85 -24.71 0.84 -5.70
C GLY A 85 -24.89 1.65 -6.99
N LYS A 86 -25.80 2.63 -7.00
CA LYS A 86 -26.07 3.51 -8.14
C LYS A 86 -25.12 4.73 -8.16
N LEU A 87 -24.91 5.38 -7.02
CA LEU A 87 -24.21 6.66 -6.96
C LEU A 87 -22.70 6.51 -6.74
N PHE A 88 -22.25 5.60 -5.88
CA PHE A 88 -20.82 5.44 -5.60
C PHE A 88 -19.95 5.15 -6.84
N PRO A 89 -20.38 4.33 -7.82
CA PRO A 89 -19.62 4.12 -9.07
C PRO A 89 -19.43 5.38 -9.92
N THR A 90 -20.20 6.45 -9.68
CA THR A 90 -20.07 7.73 -10.38
C THR A 90 -19.01 8.65 -9.77
N CYS A 91 -18.50 8.30 -8.58
CA CYS A 91 -17.41 9.04 -7.95
C CYS A 91 -16.12 8.95 -8.78
N GLU A 92 -15.36 10.03 -8.76
CA GLU A 92 -14.01 10.02 -9.33
C GLU A 92 -13.12 8.99 -8.63
N LYS A 93 -12.40 8.18 -9.41
CA LYS A 93 -11.43 7.21 -8.88
C LYS A 93 -10.11 7.90 -8.56
N ILE A 94 -10.00 8.45 -7.37
CA ILE A 94 -8.83 9.17 -6.89
C ILE A 94 -8.45 8.69 -5.48
N SER A 95 -7.16 8.51 -5.20
CA SER A 95 -6.72 8.21 -3.83
C SER A 95 -6.78 9.46 -2.95
N ILE A 96 -6.87 9.26 -1.63
CA ILE A 96 -6.86 10.34 -0.65
C ILE A 96 -5.57 11.16 -0.74
N ASP A 97 -4.48 10.55 -1.15
CA ASP A 97 -3.18 11.19 -1.34
C ASP A 97 -3.29 12.33 -2.36
N TYR A 98 -3.80 12.05 -3.55
CA TYR A 98 -4.02 13.06 -4.60
C TYR A 98 -5.24 13.94 -4.35
N ALA A 99 -6.27 13.37 -3.74
CA ALA A 99 -7.53 14.07 -3.50
C ALA A 99 -7.39 15.20 -2.48
N VAL A 100 -6.62 14.96 -1.41
CA VAL A 100 -6.54 15.83 -0.23
C VAL A 100 -5.08 16.11 0.17
N MET A 101 -4.23 15.07 0.33
CA MET A 101 -2.94 15.21 0.99
C MET A 101 -1.97 16.11 0.21
N GLU A 102 -1.91 16.00 -1.11
CA GLU A 102 -1.07 16.87 -1.93
C GLU A 102 -1.57 18.33 -2.02
N LYS A 103 -2.84 18.58 -1.69
CA LYS A 103 -3.49 19.89 -1.82
C LYS A 103 -3.59 20.64 -0.50
N SER A 104 -3.65 19.92 0.60
CA SER A 104 -3.83 20.51 1.93
C SER A 104 -2.51 21.09 2.46
N LYS A 105 -2.59 22.26 3.10
CA LYS A 105 -1.47 22.89 3.80
C LYS A 105 -1.52 22.67 5.32
N GLU A 106 -2.55 21.98 5.79
CA GLU A 106 -2.80 21.70 7.21
C GLU A 106 -2.53 20.22 7.53
N ILE A 107 -1.34 19.76 7.13
CA ILE A 107 -0.89 18.37 7.35
C ILE A 107 0.32 18.38 8.26
N TYR A 108 0.34 17.42 9.16
CA TYR A 108 1.43 17.15 10.08
C TYR A 108 1.85 15.70 9.95
N THR A 109 3.11 15.42 10.23
CA THR A 109 3.66 14.06 10.24
C THR A 109 4.28 13.74 11.58
N LEU A 110 4.08 12.51 12.02
CA LEU A 110 4.74 11.90 13.17
C LEU A 110 5.62 10.76 12.64
N PRO A 111 6.94 10.94 12.56
CA PRO A 111 7.85 9.86 12.22
C PRO A 111 7.73 8.71 13.23
N ALA A 112 7.78 7.47 12.75
CA ALA A 112 7.63 6.31 13.62
C ALA A 112 8.54 5.16 13.18
N GLU A 113 9.13 4.46 14.15
CA GLU A 113 10.00 3.30 13.95
C GLU A 113 9.38 2.07 14.63
N PHE A 114 8.31 1.53 14.03
CA PHE A 114 7.60 0.36 14.57
C PHE A 114 7.67 -0.86 13.63
N GLY A 115 8.63 -0.89 12.71
CA GLY A 115 8.80 -2.01 11.78
C GLY A 115 7.70 -2.10 10.72
N TRP A 116 7.15 -0.95 10.28
CA TRP A 116 6.15 -0.93 9.21
C TRP A 116 6.72 -1.45 7.90
N SER A 117 5.96 -2.27 7.22
CA SER A 117 6.23 -2.72 5.85
C SER A 117 4.94 -2.74 5.04
N ASP A 118 4.99 -2.17 3.84
CA ASP A 118 3.95 -2.36 2.85
C ASP A 118 4.06 -3.76 2.25
N LEU A 119 3.13 -4.65 2.58
CA LEU A 119 3.07 -6.01 2.03
C LEU A 119 2.49 -6.06 0.61
N GLY A 120 2.54 -4.97 -0.12
CA GLY A 120 2.03 -4.85 -1.48
C GLY A 120 2.83 -5.62 -2.53
N SER A 121 3.97 -6.21 -2.18
CA SER A 121 4.83 -6.96 -3.10
C SER A 121 5.32 -8.28 -2.51
N TRP A 122 5.69 -9.22 -3.37
CA TRP A 122 6.29 -10.50 -2.96
C TRP A 122 7.67 -10.32 -2.32
N GLY A 123 8.42 -9.32 -2.79
CA GLY A 123 9.71 -8.95 -2.21
C GLY A 123 9.54 -8.48 -0.77
N SER A 124 8.58 -7.60 -0.49
CA SER A 124 8.26 -7.13 0.86
C SER A 124 7.79 -8.29 1.75
N LEU A 125 6.92 -9.16 1.23
CA LEU A 125 6.49 -10.36 1.95
C LEU A 125 7.68 -11.26 2.31
N ARG A 126 8.59 -11.50 1.36
CA ARG A 126 9.79 -12.32 1.60
C ARG A 126 10.64 -11.77 2.73
N THR A 127 10.88 -10.45 2.78
CA THR A 127 11.72 -9.84 3.82
C THR A 127 11.10 -9.89 5.21
N LEU A 128 9.78 -9.93 5.31
CA LEU A 128 9.06 -9.99 6.57
C LEU A 128 8.92 -11.42 7.12
N LEU A 129 8.83 -12.41 6.24
CA LEU A 129 8.70 -13.81 6.63
C LEU A 129 10.02 -14.38 7.17
N PRO A 130 9.97 -15.39 8.07
CA PRO A 130 11.14 -16.16 8.43
C PRO A 130 11.79 -16.76 7.18
N GLN A 131 13.11 -16.61 7.07
CA GLN A 131 13.90 -17.12 5.97
C GLN A 131 14.81 -18.27 6.44
N ASP A 132 15.07 -19.22 5.55
CA ASP A 132 16.11 -20.22 5.75
C ASP A 132 17.52 -19.62 5.50
N GLU A 133 18.59 -20.39 5.73
CA GLU A 133 20.00 -19.96 5.56
C GLU A 133 20.31 -19.50 4.12
N ALA A 134 19.56 -19.96 3.13
CA ALA A 134 19.68 -19.56 1.73
C ALA A 134 18.78 -18.35 1.36
N GLY A 135 18.11 -17.74 2.32
CA GLY A 135 17.25 -16.58 2.13
C GLY A 135 15.89 -16.90 1.49
N ASN A 136 15.43 -18.15 1.56
CA ASN A 136 14.11 -18.51 1.06
C ASN A 136 13.05 -18.31 2.15
N ALA A 137 11.88 -17.78 1.77
CA ALA A 137 10.70 -17.67 2.61
C ALA A 137 9.60 -18.65 2.13
N LYS A 138 8.90 -19.30 3.08
CA LYS A 138 7.87 -20.31 2.78
C LYS A 138 6.58 -20.02 3.52
N VAL A 139 5.45 -20.16 2.81
CA VAL A 139 4.10 -20.12 3.38
C VAL A 139 3.31 -21.31 2.86
N GLY A 140 3.01 -22.26 3.70
CA GLY A 140 2.34 -23.53 3.39
C GLY A 140 2.93 -24.71 4.18
N LYS A 141 2.23 -25.83 4.25
CA LYS A 141 2.59 -26.97 5.12
C LYS A 141 3.63 -27.94 4.51
N ASP A 142 3.52 -28.30 3.23
CA ASP A 142 4.44 -29.25 2.57
C ASP A 142 5.17 -28.59 1.41
N ILE A 143 6.13 -27.73 1.75
CA ILE A 143 7.02 -27.07 0.80
C ILE A 143 8.45 -27.56 1.01
N ARG A 144 9.05 -28.13 -0.04
CA ARG A 144 10.42 -28.64 -0.06
C ARG A 144 11.25 -27.91 -1.09
N LEU A 145 12.35 -27.31 -0.65
CA LEU A 145 13.27 -26.56 -1.49
C LEU A 145 14.62 -27.26 -1.53
N TYR A 146 15.15 -27.46 -2.74
CA TYR A 146 16.46 -28.05 -2.98
C TYR A 146 17.29 -27.09 -3.82
N GLU A 147 18.46 -26.70 -3.34
CA GLU A 147 19.38 -25.80 -4.06
C GLU A 147 18.72 -24.47 -4.50
N CYS A 148 17.70 -24.02 -3.77
CA CYS A 148 17.01 -22.76 -4.01
C CYS A 148 17.61 -21.64 -3.15
N LYS A 149 17.64 -20.41 -3.69
CA LYS A 149 18.11 -19.21 -3.00
C LYS A 149 17.16 -18.04 -3.24
N ASN A 150 17.02 -17.19 -2.22
CA ASN A 150 16.29 -15.92 -2.33
C ASN A 150 14.86 -16.04 -2.89
N CYS A 151 14.22 -17.20 -2.76
CA CYS A 151 12.89 -17.45 -3.28
C CYS A 151 11.81 -17.13 -2.23
N VAL A 152 10.60 -16.85 -2.70
CA VAL A 152 9.39 -16.87 -1.89
C VAL A 152 8.42 -17.89 -2.47
N VAL A 153 8.02 -18.84 -1.64
CA VAL A 153 7.14 -19.95 -2.05
C VAL A 153 5.90 -19.94 -1.19
N HIS A 154 4.75 -19.79 -1.82
CA HIS A 154 3.44 -19.80 -1.18
C HIS A 154 2.59 -20.92 -1.80
N ALA A 155 2.07 -21.79 -0.97
CA ALA A 155 1.20 -22.88 -1.39
C ALA A 155 0.00 -23.00 -0.45
N ALA A 156 -1.13 -23.47 -0.98
CA ALA A 156 -2.27 -23.86 -0.15
C ALA A 156 -1.90 -25.00 0.80
N ASP A 157 -2.55 -25.08 1.95
CA ASP A 157 -2.22 -26.04 3.02
C ASP A 157 -2.33 -27.51 2.59
N GLU A 158 -3.19 -27.81 1.63
CA GLU A 158 -3.41 -29.14 1.04
C GLU A 158 -2.46 -29.46 -0.12
N SER A 159 -1.70 -28.48 -0.56
CA SER A 159 -0.80 -28.63 -1.71
C SER A 159 0.60 -29.06 -1.27
N LYS A 160 1.18 -29.98 -2.03
CA LYS A 160 2.60 -30.33 -1.94
C LYS A 160 3.38 -29.65 -3.04
N VAL A 161 4.34 -28.83 -2.66
CA VAL A 161 5.20 -28.09 -3.60
C VAL A 161 6.66 -28.48 -3.40
N VAL A 162 7.31 -28.91 -4.48
CA VAL A 162 8.74 -29.22 -4.51
C VAL A 162 9.40 -28.37 -5.56
N VAL A 163 10.43 -27.64 -5.18
CA VAL A 163 11.18 -26.72 -6.06
C VAL A 163 12.67 -27.02 -5.96
N GLN A 164 13.37 -27.06 -7.11
CA GLN A 164 14.80 -27.25 -7.16
C GLN A 164 15.47 -26.23 -8.07
N GLY A 165 16.60 -25.66 -7.63
CA GLY A 165 17.54 -24.90 -8.48
C GLY A 165 17.11 -23.48 -8.83
N LEU A 166 16.09 -22.88 -8.17
CA LEU A 166 15.66 -21.52 -8.43
C LEU A 166 16.41 -20.51 -7.55
N ASP A 167 16.74 -19.35 -8.11
CA ASP A 167 17.33 -18.23 -7.39
C ASP A 167 16.57 -16.92 -7.71
N GLY A 168 15.98 -16.29 -6.66
CA GLY A 168 15.23 -15.05 -6.78
C GLY A 168 13.87 -15.20 -7.49
N TYR A 169 13.14 -16.28 -7.19
CA TYR A 169 11.83 -16.54 -7.79
C TYR A 169 10.67 -16.51 -6.80
N ILE A 170 9.53 -16.16 -7.34
CA ILE A 170 8.20 -16.34 -6.72
C ILE A 170 7.65 -17.66 -7.26
N VAL A 171 7.20 -18.53 -6.36
CA VAL A 171 6.42 -19.73 -6.68
C VAL A 171 5.15 -19.64 -5.85
N ALA A 172 4.00 -19.43 -6.48
CA ALA A 172 2.73 -19.29 -5.79
C ALA A 172 1.69 -20.25 -6.38
N GLU A 173 1.14 -21.10 -5.54
CA GLU A 173 0.06 -22.02 -5.90
C GLU A 173 -1.18 -21.69 -5.07
N LYS A 174 -2.33 -21.55 -5.74
CA LYS A 174 -3.64 -21.39 -5.12
C LYS A 174 -4.75 -21.87 -6.05
N HIS A 175 -5.67 -22.67 -5.53
CA HIS A 175 -6.84 -23.17 -6.28
C HIS A 175 -6.49 -23.86 -7.61
N GLY A 176 -5.39 -24.63 -7.65
CA GLY A 176 -4.91 -25.31 -8.85
C GLY A 176 -4.23 -24.40 -9.89
N GLN A 177 -4.02 -23.13 -9.56
CA GLN A 177 -3.25 -22.22 -10.39
C GLN A 177 -1.84 -22.09 -9.84
N LEU A 178 -0.85 -22.20 -10.71
CA LEU A 178 0.57 -22.10 -10.37
C LEU A 178 1.19 -20.90 -11.10
N LEU A 179 1.81 -20.02 -10.34
CA LEU A 179 2.67 -18.96 -10.85
C LEU A 179 4.13 -19.27 -10.50
N VAL A 180 5.01 -19.21 -11.49
CA VAL A 180 6.47 -19.18 -11.30
C VAL A 180 7.02 -17.98 -12.05
N CYS A 181 7.59 -17.02 -11.33
CA CYS A 181 8.05 -15.78 -11.94
C CYS A 181 9.26 -15.24 -11.17
N SER A 182 10.16 -14.53 -11.85
CA SER A 182 11.29 -13.87 -11.19
C SER A 182 10.78 -12.79 -10.22
N LEU A 183 11.37 -12.67 -9.03
CA LEU A 183 11.11 -11.58 -8.08
C LEU A 183 11.32 -10.19 -8.72
N LYS A 184 12.26 -10.08 -9.68
CA LYS A 184 12.51 -8.83 -10.40
C LYS A 184 11.35 -8.39 -11.28
N GLU A 185 10.49 -9.33 -11.66
CA GLU A 185 9.32 -9.11 -12.52
C GLU A 185 7.99 -9.02 -11.74
N GLU A 186 8.04 -8.94 -10.41
CA GLU A 186 6.85 -8.98 -9.55
C GLU A 186 5.80 -7.91 -9.89
N GLN A 187 6.23 -6.74 -10.37
CA GLN A 187 5.32 -5.66 -10.76
C GLN A 187 4.48 -6.01 -12.00
N ARG A 188 4.94 -6.97 -12.81
CA ARG A 188 4.28 -7.42 -14.04
C ARG A 188 3.33 -8.61 -13.83
N ILE A 189 3.21 -9.14 -12.63
CA ILE A 189 2.34 -10.30 -12.35
C ILE A 189 0.90 -10.06 -12.82
N LYS A 190 0.40 -8.83 -12.73
CA LYS A 190 -0.93 -8.46 -13.22
C LYS A 190 -1.09 -8.62 -14.75
N GLU A 191 0.00 -8.63 -15.49
CA GLU A 191 0.00 -8.86 -16.94
C GLU A 191 -0.05 -10.36 -17.26
N PHE A 192 0.57 -11.19 -16.41
CA PHE A 192 0.67 -12.64 -16.61
C PHE A 192 -0.63 -13.39 -16.29
N GLY A 193 -1.52 -12.79 -15.50
CA GLY A 193 -2.80 -13.38 -15.08
C GLY A 193 -4.01 -12.95 -15.91
N LYS A 194 -3.79 -12.34 -17.09
CA LYS A 194 -4.86 -11.91 -18.00
C LYS A 194 -5.29 -13.01 -18.94
#